data_83ce1a8732ebbfa5ccaa3fbd0a0ca095
#
_entry.id   83ce1a8732ebbfa5ccaa3fbd0a0ca095
#
_cell.length_a   1.000
_cell.length_b   1.000
_cell.length_c   1.000
_cell.angle_alpha   90.00
_cell.angle_beta   90.00
_cell.angle_gamma   90.00
#
_symmetry.space_group_name_H-M   'P 1'
#
loop_
_entity.id
_entity.type
_entity.pdbx_description
1 polymer ?
#
loop_
_entity_poly.entity_id
_entity_poly.type
_entity_poly.pdbx_seq_one_letter_code
_entity_poly.pdbx_strand_id
1 'polypeptide(L)'
;VVKNTFKFNLKSHKTITNFEIKFSNLTTGKAIEDKDILYVFVDRPLEFSFDYLKQNIDKFLDKYKELGLVVKNKDLYILKGSYKLDENLILPYGYNLIIEKGVNIGIGLNKSILVYGELHVKGTEVEPIIISNTDHNSFFGSVASIGNGETESVIEYLHIWGGSNANINGIHSSGALSLYNHNSVKILNSRIFNNSGDDGINVKNSIVLLDGNILDGNAADQLDIDA
;
A
#
# COMPACT_ATOMS: atom_id res chain seq x y z
N VAL A 1 6.52 18.15 24.24
CA VAL A 1 5.05 18.06 24.28
C VAL A 1 4.63 17.17 23.10
N VAL A 2 4.14 15.98 23.38
CA VAL A 2 3.62 15.07 22.34
C VAL A 2 2.21 15.55 22.01
N LYS A 3 2.00 16.03 20.80
CA LYS A 3 0.66 16.36 20.30
C LYS A 3 0.07 15.12 19.65
N ASN A 4 -0.92 14.52 20.28
CA ASN A 4 -1.71 13.45 19.70
C ASN A 4 -2.95 14.04 19.04
N THR A 5 -3.20 13.65 17.78
CA THR A 5 -4.41 14.04 17.06
C THR A 5 -5.32 12.81 16.96
N PHE A 6 -6.52 12.93 17.50
CA PHE A 6 -7.54 11.89 17.37
C PHE A 6 -8.58 12.34 16.35
N LYS A 7 -8.95 11.47 15.41
CA LYS A 7 -10.04 11.71 14.46
C LYS A 7 -11.21 10.80 14.80
N PHE A 8 -12.39 11.36 14.94
CA PHE A 8 -13.61 10.62 15.20
C PHE A 8 -14.56 10.80 14.00
N ASN A 9 -15.10 9.72 13.47
CA ASN A 9 -16.15 9.75 12.46
C ASN A 9 -17.50 9.55 13.15
N LEU A 10 -18.31 10.61 13.21
CA LEU A 10 -19.67 10.53 13.72
C LEU A 10 -20.62 10.26 12.54
N LYS A 11 -21.22 9.07 12.48
CA LYS A 11 -22.33 8.79 11.55
C LYS A 11 -23.64 9.16 12.23
N SER A 12 -24.32 10.17 11.71
CA SER A 12 -25.66 10.55 12.14
C SER A 12 -26.54 10.84 10.94
N HIS A 13 -27.79 10.39 10.99
CA HIS A 13 -28.81 10.73 10.00
C HIS A 13 -29.52 12.07 10.32
N LYS A 14 -29.10 12.76 11.38
CA LYS A 14 -29.62 14.06 11.79
C LYS A 14 -28.49 15.06 11.91
N THR A 15 -28.77 16.31 11.64
CA THR A 15 -27.82 17.41 11.87
C THR A 15 -27.47 17.47 13.35
N ILE A 16 -26.19 17.28 13.69
CA ILE A 16 -25.68 17.40 15.05
C ILE A 16 -25.36 18.88 15.25
N THR A 17 -26.11 19.55 16.08
CA THR A 17 -25.89 20.98 16.39
C THR A 17 -25.01 21.22 17.60
N ASN A 18 -25.00 20.28 18.52
CA ASN A 18 -24.14 20.31 19.72
C ASN A 18 -23.67 18.92 20.09
N PHE A 19 -22.39 18.79 20.44
CA PHE A 19 -21.86 17.58 21.07
C PHE A 19 -20.82 17.97 22.11
N GLU A 20 -20.69 17.15 23.13
CA GLU A 20 -19.70 17.30 24.19
C GLU A 20 -18.74 16.11 24.12
N ILE A 21 -17.44 16.39 24.10
CA ILE A 21 -16.41 15.32 24.15
C ILE A 21 -15.73 15.43 25.52
N LYS A 22 -15.77 14.33 26.28
CA LYS A 22 -15.07 14.23 27.57
C LYS A 22 -13.88 13.30 27.41
N PHE A 23 -12.73 13.78 27.79
CA PHE A 23 -11.52 12.98 27.85
C PHE A 23 -11.19 12.65 29.30
N SER A 24 -10.83 11.40 29.54
CA SER A 24 -10.32 10.97 30.85
C SER A 24 -9.07 10.11 30.65
N ASN A 25 -8.19 10.15 31.63
CA ASN A 25 -7.06 9.23 31.67
C ASN A 25 -7.58 7.83 32.01
N LEU A 26 -7.32 6.87 31.13
CA LEU A 26 -7.84 5.51 31.24
C LEU A 26 -7.38 4.81 32.53
N THR A 27 -6.17 5.11 33.02
CA THR A 27 -5.58 4.48 34.19
C THR A 27 -6.07 5.10 35.52
N THR A 28 -6.23 6.43 35.53
CA THR A 28 -6.56 7.15 36.76
C THR A 28 -8.03 7.57 36.86
N GLY A 29 -8.78 7.48 35.76
CA GLY A 29 -10.15 7.96 35.64
C GLY A 29 -10.31 9.48 35.71
N LYS A 30 -9.22 10.25 35.87
CA LYS A 30 -9.29 11.72 36.00
C LYS A 30 -9.63 12.35 34.64
N ALA A 31 -10.53 13.33 34.67
CA ALA A 31 -10.84 14.13 33.51
C ALA A 31 -9.61 14.93 33.07
N ILE A 32 -9.41 15.03 31.76
CA ILE A 32 -8.41 15.91 31.16
C ILE A 32 -9.05 17.27 30.98
N GLU A 33 -8.45 18.30 31.58
CA GLU A 33 -8.97 19.66 31.48
C GLU A 33 -8.88 20.23 30.05
N ASP A 34 -9.88 20.98 29.67
CA ASP A 34 -10.19 21.43 28.29
C ASP A 34 -9.23 22.49 27.73
N LYS A 35 -8.27 22.98 28.52
CA LYS A 35 -7.41 24.13 28.14
C LYS A 35 -6.50 23.88 26.94
N ASP A 36 -6.25 22.60 26.64
CA ASP A 36 -5.30 22.19 25.60
C ASP A 36 -5.96 21.46 24.42
N ILE A 37 -7.29 21.49 24.34
CA ILE A 37 -8.05 20.82 23.28
C ILE A 37 -8.48 21.83 22.24
N LEU A 38 -7.93 21.72 21.02
CA LEU A 38 -8.36 22.47 19.87
C LEU A 38 -9.43 21.66 19.11
N TYR A 39 -10.67 22.15 19.12
CA TYR A 39 -11.75 21.59 18.32
C TYR A 39 -11.70 22.20 16.91
N VAL A 40 -11.47 21.39 15.91
CA VAL A 40 -11.60 21.81 14.52
C VAL A 40 -12.89 21.20 13.97
N PHE A 41 -13.90 22.06 13.79
CA PHE A 41 -15.12 21.67 13.10
C PHE A 41 -14.87 21.73 11.59
N VAL A 42 -14.99 20.59 10.94
CA VAL A 42 -14.98 20.54 9.48
C VAL A 42 -16.44 20.53 9.05
N ASP A 43 -16.90 21.64 8.53
CA ASP A 43 -18.30 21.89 8.11
C ASP A 43 -18.70 21.11 6.84
N ARG A 44 -17.85 20.22 6.38
CA ARG A 44 -18.13 19.31 5.28
C ARG A 44 -18.18 17.89 5.83
N PRO A 45 -19.27 17.13 5.56
CA PRO A 45 -19.17 15.69 5.75
C PRO A 45 -17.92 15.25 4.99
N LEU A 46 -16.98 14.63 5.70
CA LEU A 46 -15.93 13.88 5.05
C LEU A 46 -16.64 12.66 4.44
N GLU A 47 -17.37 12.89 3.35
CA GLU A 47 -17.65 11.84 2.42
C GLU A 47 -16.28 11.43 1.89
N PHE A 48 -15.74 10.37 2.45
CA PHE A 48 -14.70 9.61 1.79
C PHE A 48 -15.35 9.00 0.55
N SER A 49 -15.63 9.86 -0.41
CA SER A 49 -15.91 9.43 -1.75
C SER A 49 -14.60 8.94 -2.30
N PHE A 50 -14.47 7.65 -2.53
CA PHE A 50 -13.37 7.10 -3.32
C PHE A 50 -13.44 7.56 -4.79
N ASP A 51 -14.32 8.49 -5.11
CA ASP A 51 -14.48 9.00 -6.48
C ASP A 51 -13.23 9.69 -7.00
N TYR A 52 -12.41 10.29 -6.13
CA TYR A 52 -11.10 10.81 -6.54
C TYR A 52 -10.11 9.72 -6.95
N LEU A 53 -10.34 8.47 -6.53
CA LEU A 53 -9.57 7.30 -6.96
C LEU A 53 -10.12 6.68 -8.25
N LYS A 54 -11.35 7.05 -8.68
CA LYS A 54 -11.95 6.62 -9.93
C LYS A 54 -11.37 7.44 -11.07
N GLN A 55 -10.18 7.08 -11.50
CA GLN A 55 -9.57 7.68 -12.67
C GLN A 55 -10.23 7.12 -13.95
N ASN A 56 -10.29 7.94 -14.99
CA ASN A 56 -10.65 7.45 -16.33
C ASN A 56 -9.55 6.50 -16.81
N ILE A 57 -9.92 5.27 -17.13
CA ILE A 57 -8.97 4.22 -17.49
C ILE A 57 -8.16 4.56 -18.75
N ASP A 58 -8.77 5.18 -19.76
CA ASP A 58 -8.08 5.53 -20.98
C ASP A 58 -7.01 6.59 -20.73
N LYS A 59 -7.30 7.61 -19.92
CA LYS A 59 -6.31 8.60 -19.50
C LYS A 59 -5.20 7.99 -18.65
N PHE A 60 -5.52 7.02 -17.82
CA PHE A 60 -4.55 6.29 -17.02
C PHE A 60 -3.61 5.49 -17.94
N LEU A 61 -4.14 4.76 -18.90
CA LEU A 61 -3.34 3.98 -19.85
C LEU A 61 -2.45 4.88 -20.70
N ASP A 62 -2.96 6.03 -21.18
CA ASP A 62 -2.17 7.00 -21.93
C ASP A 62 -1.01 7.56 -21.10
N LYS A 63 -1.29 7.89 -19.84
CA LYS A 63 -0.26 8.39 -18.90
C LYS A 63 0.88 7.37 -18.70
N TYR A 64 0.54 6.09 -18.58
CA TYR A 64 1.51 5.02 -18.30
C TYR A 64 1.78 4.12 -19.52
N LYS A 65 1.65 4.67 -20.73
CA LYS A 65 1.85 3.91 -21.99
C LYS A 65 3.19 3.19 -22.08
N GLU A 66 4.24 3.77 -21.46
CA GLU A 66 5.59 3.17 -21.44
C GLU A 66 5.64 1.84 -20.65
N LEU A 67 4.67 1.58 -19.78
CA LEU A 67 4.54 0.30 -19.08
C LEU A 67 3.84 -0.78 -19.91
N GLY A 68 3.36 -0.45 -21.11
CA GLY A 68 2.66 -1.40 -21.97
C GLY A 68 1.47 -2.10 -21.31
N LEU A 69 0.72 -1.36 -20.46
CA LEU A 69 -0.39 -1.91 -19.71
C LEU A 69 -1.50 -2.43 -20.61
N VAL A 70 -1.94 -3.66 -20.37
CA VAL A 70 -3.08 -4.28 -21.07
C VAL A 70 -4.23 -4.47 -20.12
N VAL A 71 -5.42 -4.01 -20.50
CA VAL A 71 -6.64 -4.15 -19.68
C VAL A 71 -7.48 -5.31 -20.19
N LYS A 72 -7.89 -6.19 -19.28
CA LYS A 72 -8.93 -7.21 -19.51
C LYS A 72 -9.90 -7.17 -18.35
N ASN A 73 -11.12 -6.71 -18.58
CA ASN A 73 -12.11 -6.46 -17.54
C ASN A 73 -11.60 -5.44 -16.51
N LYS A 74 -11.36 -5.87 -15.28
CA LYS A 74 -10.79 -5.06 -14.18
C LYS A 74 -9.34 -5.40 -13.87
N ASP A 75 -8.70 -6.20 -14.70
CA ASP A 75 -7.32 -6.60 -14.52
C ASP A 75 -6.40 -5.81 -15.45
N LEU A 76 -5.40 -5.17 -14.87
CA LEU A 76 -4.31 -4.47 -15.56
C LEU A 76 -3.09 -5.38 -15.57
N TYR A 77 -2.62 -5.73 -16.75
CA TYR A 77 -1.47 -6.61 -16.94
C TYR A 77 -0.23 -5.81 -17.28
N ILE A 78 0.88 -6.08 -16.61
CA ILE A 78 2.23 -5.73 -17.08
C ILE A 78 2.81 -6.99 -17.70
N LEU A 79 3.03 -6.94 -19.01
CA LEU A 79 3.55 -8.07 -19.75
C LEU A 79 5.08 -8.15 -19.66
N LYS A 80 5.66 -9.30 -19.99
CA LYS A 80 7.11 -9.51 -19.99
C LYS A 80 7.87 -8.37 -20.69
N GLY A 81 8.83 -7.80 -20.00
CA GLY A 81 9.63 -6.68 -20.48
C GLY A 81 10.42 -5.99 -19.38
N SER A 82 11.17 -4.96 -19.74
CA SER A 82 11.88 -4.10 -18.80
C SER A 82 11.31 -2.70 -18.86
N TYR A 83 10.96 -2.17 -17.69
CA TYR A 83 10.23 -0.92 -17.54
C TYR A 83 10.91 -0.02 -16.52
N LYS A 84 10.72 1.28 -16.69
CA LYS A 84 11.15 2.29 -15.74
C LYS A 84 9.95 3.08 -15.26
N LEU A 85 9.86 3.27 -13.95
CA LEU A 85 8.79 4.00 -13.30
C LEU A 85 9.35 5.23 -12.59
N ASP A 86 9.28 6.39 -13.23
CA ASP A 86 9.76 7.67 -12.67
C ASP A 86 8.66 8.47 -11.97
N GLU A 87 7.43 7.94 -11.91
CA GLU A 87 6.29 8.49 -11.20
C GLU A 87 5.62 7.41 -10.33
N ASN A 88 4.74 7.82 -9.39
CA ASN A 88 3.92 6.85 -8.67
C ASN A 88 2.91 6.18 -9.63
N LEU A 89 2.89 4.85 -9.65
CA LEU A 89 1.84 4.09 -10.32
C LEU A 89 0.71 3.83 -9.31
N ILE A 90 -0.34 4.63 -9.40
CA ILE A 90 -1.53 4.48 -8.54
C ILE A 90 -2.67 3.99 -9.40
N LEU A 91 -3.06 2.72 -9.24
CA LEU A 91 -4.12 2.14 -10.05
C LEU A 91 -5.48 2.79 -9.75
N PRO A 92 -6.34 2.92 -10.76
CA PRO A 92 -7.72 3.31 -10.55
C PRO A 92 -8.43 2.34 -9.58
N TYR A 93 -9.29 2.86 -8.72
CA TYR A 93 -10.01 2.04 -7.74
C TYR A 93 -10.83 0.93 -8.43
N GLY A 94 -10.72 -0.27 -7.89
CA GLY A 94 -11.43 -1.46 -8.38
C GLY A 94 -10.76 -2.15 -9.56
N TYR A 95 -9.52 -1.79 -9.86
CA TYR A 95 -8.66 -2.55 -10.78
C TYR A 95 -7.62 -3.34 -10.02
N ASN A 96 -7.36 -4.56 -10.47
CA ASN A 96 -6.28 -5.42 -10.00
C ASN A 96 -5.03 -5.21 -10.83
N LEU A 97 -3.86 -5.53 -10.26
CA LEU A 97 -2.60 -5.54 -10.99
C LEU A 97 -2.08 -6.97 -11.13
N ILE A 98 -1.84 -7.39 -12.35
CA ILE A 98 -1.19 -8.66 -12.66
C ILE A 98 0.15 -8.37 -13.31
N ILE A 99 1.22 -8.84 -12.68
CA ILE A 99 2.58 -8.72 -13.21
C ILE A 99 2.98 -10.10 -13.71
N GLU A 100 3.20 -10.21 -15.02
CA GLU A 100 3.52 -11.47 -15.66
C GLU A 100 5.02 -11.83 -15.50
N LYS A 101 5.33 -13.10 -15.63
CA LYS A 101 6.69 -13.63 -15.52
C LYS A 101 7.70 -12.92 -16.43
N GLY A 102 8.92 -12.76 -15.95
CA GLY A 102 10.01 -12.12 -16.69
C GLY A 102 9.86 -10.60 -16.85
N VAL A 103 8.98 -9.99 -16.04
CA VAL A 103 8.90 -8.51 -15.93
C VAL A 103 10.05 -8.01 -15.06
N ASN A 104 10.67 -6.90 -15.46
CA ASN A 104 11.65 -6.17 -14.70
C ASN A 104 11.23 -4.70 -14.59
N ILE A 105 11.02 -4.19 -13.38
CA ILE A 105 10.61 -2.81 -13.13
C ILE A 105 11.65 -2.12 -12.27
N GLY A 106 12.32 -1.11 -12.86
CA GLY A 106 13.12 -0.16 -12.12
C GLY A 106 12.26 1.00 -11.61
N ILE A 107 12.18 1.19 -10.29
CA ILE A 107 11.39 2.27 -9.69
C ILE A 107 12.32 3.40 -9.23
N GLY A 108 11.99 4.63 -9.58
CA GLY A 108 12.73 5.83 -9.24
C GLY A 108 12.66 6.21 -7.76
N LEU A 109 13.52 7.12 -7.34
CA LEU A 109 13.61 7.63 -5.95
C LEU A 109 12.25 8.06 -5.42
N ASN A 110 11.84 7.51 -4.27
CA ASN A 110 10.58 7.79 -3.56
C ASN A 110 9.31 7.56 -4.41
N LYS A 111 9.41 6.79 -5.50
CA LYS A 111 8.24 6.39 -6.29
C LYS A 111 7.74 5.04 -5.80
N SER A 112 6.47 4.76 -6.04
CA SER A 112 5.79 3.59 -5.51
C SER A 112 4.74 3.07 -6.47
N ILE A 113 4.35 1.82 -6.25
CA ILE A 113 3.17 1.20 -6.87
C ILE A 113 2.09 1.08 -5.79
N LEU A 114 0.89 1.58 -6.05
CA LEU A 114 -0.26 1.45 -5.15
C LEU A 114 -1.45 0.87 -5.91
N VAL A 115 -1.96 -0.25 -5.42
CA VAL A 115 -3.10 -0.98 -5.96
C VAL A 115 -4.25 -0.93 -4.95
N TYR A 116 -5.43 -0.52 -5.38
CA TYR A 116 -6.68 -0.64 -4.60
C TYR A 116 -7.48 -1.84 -5.08
N GLY A 117 -6.97 -3.03 -4.84
CA GLY A 117 -7.50 -4.30 -5.33
C GLY A 117 -6.51 -5.43 -5.11
N GLU A 118 -6.55 -6.45 -5.94
CA GLU A 118 -5.64 -7.57 -5.88
C GLU A 118 -4.30 -7.27 -6.56
N LEU A 119 -3.24 -7.81 -5.98
CA LEU A 119 -1.91 -7.82 -6.59
C LEU A 119 -1.50 -9.27 -6.86
N HIS A 120 -1.34 -9.61 -8.13
CA HIS A 120 -0.85 -10.92 -8.54
C HIS A 120 0.49 -10.78 -9.25
N VAL A 121 1.54 -11.30 -8.63
CA VAL A 121 2.89 -11.37 -9.20
C VAL A 121 3.14 -12.81 -9.60
N LYS A 122 3.17 -13.06 -10.91
CA LYS A 122 3.16 -14.43 -11.47
C LYS A 122 4.51 -14.80 -12.08
N GLY A 123 5.58 -14.71 -11.28
CA GLY A 123 6.90 -15.17 -11.68
C GLY A 123 7.02 -16.69 -11.74
N THR A 124 8.15 -17.16 -12.23
CA THR A 124 8.56 -18.57 -12.19
C THR A 124 10.04 -18.63 -11.81
N GLU A 125 10.53 -19.80 -11.43
CA GLU A 125 11.95 -20.00 -11.13
C GLU A 125 12.87 -19.56 -12.28
N VAL A 126 12.47 -19.83 -13.52
CA VAL A 126 13.25 -19.52 -14.73
C VAL A 126 13.04 -18.07 -15.18
N GLU A 127 11.87 -17.50 -14.94
CA GLU A 127 11.49 -16.14 -15.32
C GLU A 127 10.89 -15.42 -14.10
N PRO A 128 11.72 -15.09 -13.09
CA PRO A 128 11.23 -14.35 -11.93
C PRO A 128 10.81 -12.93 -12.32
N ILE A 129 10.03 -12.29 -11.46
CA ILE A 129 9.75 -10.87 -11.57
C ILE A 129 10.75 -10.11 -10.73
N ILE A 130 11.31 -9.04 -11.28
CA ILE A 130 12.29 -8.20 -10.62
C ILE A 130 11.70 -6.81 -10.42
N ILE A 131 11.70 -6.33 -9.17
CA ILE A 131 11.38 -4.96 -8.82
C ILE A 131 12.54 -4.38 -8.03
N SER A 132 13.12 -3.29 -8.52
CA SER A 132 14.29 -2.70 -7.88
C SER A 132 14.32 -1.18 -8.04
N ASN A 133 15.21 -0.54 -7.31
CA ASN A 133 15.54 0.87 -7.52
C ASN A 133 16.26 1.07 -8.86
N THR A 134 16.07 2.25 -9.47
CA THR A 134 16.78 2.64 -10.71
C THR A 134 18.22 3.11 -10.46
N ASP A 135 18.52 3.52 -9.25
CA ASP A 135 19.84 4.01 -8.82
C ASP A 135 20.21 3.34 -7.50
N HIS A 136 21.36 2.67 -7.47
CA HIS A 136 21.86 1.94 -6.30
C HIS A 136 22.04 2.79 -5.04
N ASN A 137 22.13 4.10 -5.17
CA ASN A 137 22.29 5.04 -4.05
C ASN A 137 20.94 5.63 -3.58
N SER A 138 19.84 5.20 -4.14
CA SER A 138 18.52 5.71 -3.80
C SER A 138 17.53 4.57 -3.58
N PHE A 139 16.49 4.83 -2.77
CA PHE A 139 15.45 3.87 -2.52
C PHE A 139 14.15 4.32 -3.18
N PHE A 140 13.42 3.39 -3.77
CA PHE A 140 12.02 3.65 -4.13
C PHE A 140 11.16 3.57 -2.85
N GLY A 141 9.89 3.92 -2.93
CA GLY A 141 8.98 3.81 -1.79
C GLY A 141 8.55 2.36 -1.56
N SER A 142 7.30 2.03 -1.84
CA SER A 142 6.72 0.72 -1.57
C SER A 142 5.94 0.18 -2.78
N VAL A 143 5.85 -1.13 -2.89
CA VAL A 143 4.83 -1.82 -3.67
C VAL A 143 3.72 -2.22 -2.72
N ALA A 144 2.58 -1.54 -2.80
CA ALA A 144 1.49 -1.70 -1.86
C ALA A 144 0.19 -2.13 -2.54
N SER A 145 -0.54 -3.03 -1.89
CA SER A 145 -1.89 -3.42 -2.30
C SER A 145 -2.84 -3.35 -1.12
N ILE A 146 -4.00 -2.72 -1.34
CA ILE A 146 -5.04 -2.52 -0.34
C ILE A 146 -6.30 -3.22 -0.82
N GLY A 147 -6.62 -4.33 -0.20
CA GLY A 147 -7.83 -5.09 -0.46
C GLY A 147 -9.08 -4.51 0.21
N ASN A 148 -10.17 -5.22 0.11
CA ASN A 148 -11.46 -4.88 0.71
C ASN A 148 -11.94 -5.90 1.76
N GLY A 149 -11.06 -6.80 2.21
CA GLY A 149 -11.39 -7.90 3.11
C GLY A 149 -11.88 -9.18 2.42
N GLU A 150 -12.17 -9.13 1.12
CA GLU A 150 -12.64 -10.28 0.31
C GLU A 150 -11.63 -10.68 -0.77
N THR A 151 -10.68 -9.81 -1.08
CA THR A 151 -9.67 -9.99 -2.13
C THR A 151 -8.60 -10.99 -1.73
N GLU A 152 -7.98 -11.60 -2.73
CA GLU A 152 -6.78 -12.43 -2.56
C GLU A 152 -5.61 -11.86 -3.35
N SER A 153 -4.42 -11.85 -2.74
CA SER A 153 -3.18 -11.47 -3.43
C SER A 153 -2.19 -12.62 -3.41
N VAL A 154 -1.59 -12.88 -4.57
CA VAL A 154 -0.63 -13.98 -4.74
C VAL A 154 0.66 -13.45 -5.35
N ILE A 155 1.75 -13.64 -4.64
CA ILE A 155 3.08 -13.18 -5.01
C ILE A 155 3.97 -14.41 -5.18
N GLU A 156 4.40 -14.68 -6.40
CA GLU A 156 5.22 -15.86 -6.70
C GLU A 156 6.50 -15.44 -7.45
N TYR A 157 7.64 -15.94 -6.99
CA TYR A 157 8.95 -15.69 -7.59
C TYR A 157 9.22 -14.20 -7.84
N LEU A 158 8.90 -13.36 -6.85
CA LEU A 158 9.25 -11.95 -6.82
C LEU A 158 10.63 -11.76 -6.22
N HIS A 159 11.51 -11.06 -6.91
CA HIS A 159 12.75 -10.52 -6.34
C HIS A 159 12.59 -9.01 -6.19
N ILE A 160 12.58 -8.51 -4.96
CA ILE A 160 12.41 -7.07 -4.67
C ILE A 160 13.52 -6.57 -3.75
N TRP A 161 14.17 -5.47 -4.14
CA TRP A 161 15.20 -4.80 -3.34
C TRP A 161 15.28 -3.31 -3.65
N GLY A 162 15.87 -2.54 -2.74
CA GLY A 162 16.02 -1.09 -2.88
C GLY A 162 14.72 -0.34 -2.63
N GLY A 163 13.76 -0.98 -1.96
CA GLY A 163 12.51 -0.36 -1.52
C GLY A 163 12.64 0.28 -0.13
N SER A 164 11.61 1.00 0.26
CA SER A 164 11.51 1.71 1.53
C SER A 164 10.03 1.77 1.96
N ASN A 165 9.75 2.62 2.94
CA ASN A 165 8.38 2.98 3.30
C ASN A 165 7.81 4.06 2.37
N ALA A 166 6.50 4.22 2.35
CA ALA A 166 5.83 5.25 1.55
C ALA A 166 4.60 5.82 2.25
N ASN A 167 4.29 7.09 1.92
CA ASN A 167 3.03 7.73 2.28
C ASN A 167 2.35 8.20 0.99
N ILE A 168 1.29 7.51 0.57
CA ILE A 168 0.57 7.82 -0.66
C ILE A 168 -0.92 7.84 -0.38
N ASN A 169 -1.61 8.90 -0.80
CA ASN A 169 -3.06 9.06 -0.61
C ASN A 169 -3.52 8.82 0.84
N GLY A 170 -2.71 9.22 1.82
CA GLY A 170 -3.01 9.03 3.25
C GLY A 170 -2.80 7.59 3.76
N ILE A 171 -2.29 6.69 2.93
CA ILE A 171 -1.90 5.34 3.31
C ILE A 171 -0.42 5.33 3.63
N HIS A 172 -0.07 4.85 4.81
CA HIS A 172 1.31 4.57 5.21
C HIS A 172 1.61 3.09 4.95
N SER A 173 2.62 2.85 4.11
CA SER A 173 3.19 1.53 3.84
C SER A 173 4.56 1.46 4.49
N SER A 174 4.76 0.62 5.50
CA SER A 174 6.03 0.48 6.23
C SER A 174 7.01 -0.47 5.54
N GLY A 175 6.51 -1.41 4.73
CA GLY A 175 7.32 -2.38 4.02
C GLY A 175 7.62 -2.01 2.57
N ALA A 176 8.74 -2.53 2.05
CA ALA A 176 9.00 -2.50 0.62
C ALA A 176 7.90 -3.21 -0.19
N LEU A 177 7.34 -4.28 0.39
CA LEU A 177 6.11 -4.94 -0.05
C LEU A 177 5.07 -4.85 1.07
N SER A 178 3.94 -4.18 0.82
CA SER A 178 2.88 -3.94 1.81
C SER A 178 1.52 -4.45 1.31
N LEU A 179 0.89 -5.37 2.05
CA LEU A 179 -0.34 -6.05 1.64
C LEU A 179 -1.37 -5.95 2.77
N TYR A 180 -2.39 -5.12 2.58
CA TYR A 180 -3.34 -4.74 3.63
C TYR A 180 -4.77 -5.11 3.30
N ASN A 181 -5.51 -5.61 4.29
CA ASN A 181 -6.95 -5.84 4.23
C ASN A 181 -7.38 -6.80 3.10
N HIS A 182 -6.62 -7.88 2.92
CA HIS A 182 -6.99 -8.98 2.04
C HIS A 182 -7.59 -10.15 2.83
N ASN A 183 -8.51 -10.90 2.23
CA ASN A 183 -8.97 -12.16 2.81
C ASN A 183 -7.81 -13.16 2.92
N SER A 184 -6.97 -13.20 1.89
CA SER A 184 -5.77 -14.04 1.91
C SER A 184 -4.62 -13.42 1.12
N VAL A 185 -3.40 -13.62 1.63
CA VAL A 185 -2.14 -13.25 0.99
C VAL A 185 -1.27 -14.47 0.93
N LYS A 186 -0.75 -14.78 -0.26
CA LYS A 186 0.23 -15.87 -0.45
C LYS A 186 1.51 -15.27 -1.02
N ILE A 187 2.64 -15.51 -0.36
CA ILE A 187 3.96 -15.09 -0.85
C ILE A 187 4.82 -16.35 -0.92
N LEU A 188 5.17 -16.73 -2.14
CA LEU A 188 5.77 -18.03 -2.44
C LEU A 188 7.08 -17.86 -3.23
N ASN A 189 8.12 -18.59 -2.83
CA ASN A 189 9.38 -18.70 -3.56
C ASN A 189 9.98 -17.33 -3.95
N SER A 190 9.79 -16.33 -3.11
CA SER A 190 10.14 -14.94 -3.38
C SER A 190 11.36 -14.51 -2.56
N ARG A 191 12.05 -13.49 -3.05
CA ARG A 191 13.22 -12.94 -2.38
C ARG A 191 13.07 -11.45 -2.14
N ILE A 192 13.03 -11.06 -0.86
CA ILE A 192 12.83 -9.67 -0.42
C ILE A 192 14.06 -9.28 0.41
N PHE A 193 14.90 -8.39 -0.15
CA PHE A 193 16.22 -8.16 0.45
C PHE A 193 16.75 -6.74 0.22
N ASN A 194 17.62 -6.27 1.13
CA ASN A 194 18.30 -4.98 1.03
C ASN A 194 17.33 -3.81 0.83
N ASN A 195 16.25 -3.77 1.59
CA ASN A 195 15.30 -2.67 1.63
C ASN A 195 15.59 -1.78 2.85
N SER A 196 15.32 -0.48 2.74
CA SER A 196 15.64 0.52 3.77
C SER A 196 14.43 1.01 4.54
N GLY A 197 13.24 0.46 4.26
CA GLY A 197 12.03 0.75 5.03
C GLY A 197 12.08 0.13 6.42
N ASP A 198 11.04 0.36 7.20
CA ASP A 198 10.87 -0.26 8.51
C ASP A 198 10.80 -1.79 8.37
N ASP A 199 10.08 -2.26 7.33
CA ASP A 199 9.92 -3.67 7.05
C ASP A 199 10.38 -4.07 5.64
N GLY A 200 10.80 -5.33 5.46
CA GLY A 200 10.89 -5.94 4.15
C GLY A 200 9.50 -6.23 3.59
N ILE A 201 8.69 -6.94 4.36
CA ILE A 201 7.28 -7.21 4.10
C ILE A 201 6.45 -6.71 5.28
N ASN A 202 5.36 -6.01 5.01
CA ASN A 202 4.34 -5.67 5.99
C ASN A 202 2.95 -6.15 5.55
N VAL A 203 2.29 -6.95 6.38
CA VAL A 203 0.94 -7.47 6.12
C VAL A 203 0.02 -7.05 7.25
N LYS A 204 -1.14 -6.45 6.92
CA LYS A 204 -2.14 -6.02 7.93
C LYS A 204 -3.53 -6.53 7.62
N ASN A 205 -4.25 -6.94 8.67
CA ASN A 205 -5.64 -7.41 8.55
C ASN A 205 -5.83 -8.45 7.43
N SER A 206 -4.95 -9.45 7.34
CA SER A 206 -5.00 -10.45 6.27
C SER A 206 -4.50 -11.80 6.77
N ILE A 207 -5.08 -12.88 6.27
CA ILE A 207 -4.54 -14.23 6.48
C ILE A 207 -3.36 -14.41 5.52
N VAL A 208 -2.19 -14.80 6.03
CA VAL A 208 -0.98 -14.89 5.23
C VAL A 208 -0.41 -16.31 5.20
N LEU A 209 0.01 -16.75 4.01
CA LEU A 209 0.80 -17.95 3.78
C LEU A 209 2.16 -17.53 3.20
N LEU A 210 3.23 -17.91 3.87
CA LEU A 210 4.61 -17.71 3.42
C LEU A 210 5.27 -19.07 3.23
N ASP A 211 5.77 -19.34 2.02
CA ASP A 211 6.46 -20.59 1.74
C ASP A 211 7.62 -20.39 0.76
N GLY A 212 8.77 -21.02 1.04
CA GLY A 212 9.95 -20.99 0.17
C GLY A 212 10.61 -19.61 0.00
N ASN A 213 10.32 -18.63 0.87
CA ASN A 213 10.82 -17.27 0.73
C ASN A 213 12.20 -17.07 1.38
N ILE A 214 12.97 -16.13 0.85
CA ILE A 214 14.21 -15.62 1.42
C ILE A 214 14.03 -14.14 1.77
N LEU A 215 14.13 -13.81 3.04
CA LEU A 215 14.06 -12.44 3.56
C LEU A 215 15.42 -12.12 4.20
N ASP A 216 16.15 -11.12 3.67
CA ASP A 216 17.52 -10.86 4.12
C ASP A 216 17.92 -9.40 3.95
N GLY A 217 18.68 -8.87 4.90
CA GLY A 217 19.28 -7.54 4.81
C GLY A 217 18.30 -6.37 4.74
N ASN A 218 17.04 -6.55 5.15
CA ASN A 218 16.11 -5.43 5.31
C ASN A 218 16.44 -4.67 6.60
N ALA A 219 16.21 -3.36 6.62
CA ALA A 219 16.82 -2.46 7.60
C ALA A 219 16.36 -2.68 9.06
N ALA A 220 15.07 -2.91 9.28
CA ALA A 220 14.55 -3.23 10.60
C ALA A 220 13.96 -4.65 10.62
N ASP A 221 12.68 -4.82 10.34
CA ASP A 221 12.07 -6.15 10.35
C ASP A 221 12.10 -6.81 8.97
N GLN A 222 12.34 -8.11 8.94
CA GLN A 222 12.25 -8.87 7.71
C GLN A 222 10.78 -9.03 7.31
N LEU A 223 9.92 -9.19 8.30
CA LEU A 223 8.49 -9.44 8.17
C LEU A 223 7.76 -8.88 9.39
N ASP A 224 6.75 -8.06 9.15
CA ASP A 224 5.79 -7.59 10.15
C ASP A 224 4.37 -7.99 9.74
N ILE A 225 3.65 -8.65 10.66
CA ILE A 225 2.25 -9.11 10.45
C ILE A 225 1.39 -8.57 11.58
N ASP A 226 0.52 -7.64 11.24
CA ASP A 226 -0.48 -7.05 12.13
C ASP A 226 -1.87 -7.64 11.85
N ALA A 227 -2.52 -8.18 12.88
CA ALA A 227 -3.85 -8.79 12.82
C ALA A 227 -4.96 -7.75 12.99
#